data_6f7e7010ee5937cac1c4285a45998060
#
_entry.id   6f7e7010ee5937cac1c4285a45998060
#
_cell.length_a   1.000
_cell.length_b   1.000
_cell.length_c   1.000
_cell.angle_alpha   90.00
_cell.angle_beta   90.00
_cell.angle_gamma   90.00
#
_symmetry.space_group_name_H-M   'P 1'
#
loop_
_entity.id
_entity.type
_entity.pdbx_description
1 polymer ?
#
loop_
_entity_poly.entity_id
_entity_poly.type
_entity_poly.pdbx_seq_one_letter_code
_entity_poly.pdbx_strand_id
1 'polypeptide(L)'
;PHDLRGKNDPEVKTRMLFKDIAPYRINYSSSNTKGDSGRHTLVGPDKKTKSIKIGNKEYDYGLWLGMSMQLIGGWESETNFNIRGQYETLRFVVGPLVTDDGNDTSRGWVTVKGDNKILYEYEINEESIAQQVTLDVKGVHKLTFMSEQASGSLDGAIVDAWVYPKGEAPEMDTGSGVAVTVDAPDPRLKALPDVCKLISNIPPYSLRSKVEYQLYEGVSDYVTFSMGGTKFNEGFILYMTSSFLNSDLRSHAIFDLGNEFDYVSFTAGYVSKSWVMGNDKLRVYADEELILEVPLHATYPNQKFILPINKCRKLKFESGGQGTMDAAAFGVADLVVYRGEPVENDLFVHPVPECPDEIDLIDLGAPYIHY
;
A
#
# COMPACT_ATOMS: atom_id res chain seq x y z
N PRO A 1 -2.33 28.66 46.73
CA PRO A 1 -1.55 28.13 45.64
C PRO A 1 -1.19 29.30 44.74
N HIS A 2 0.06 29.79 44.85
CA HIS A 2 0.55 30.82 43.93
C HIS A 2 0.68 30.23 42.58
N ASP A 3 0.04 30.84 41.59
CA ASP A 3 0.24 30.56 40.19
C ASP A 3 1.69 30.92 39.80
N LEU A 4 2.56 29.93 39.75
CA LEU A 4 3.98 30.07 39.39
C LEU A 4 4.20 30.18 37.88
N ARG A 5 3.13 30.40 37.11
CA ARG A 5 3.27 30.72 35.67
C ARG A 5 3.86 32.13 35.57
N GLY A 6 5.16 32.18 35.41
CA GLY A 6 5.90 33.40 35.17
C GLY A 6 5.41 34.08 33.90
N LYS A 7 5.38 35.40 33.89
CA LYS A 7 5.02 36.26 32.75
C LYS A 7 5.89 36.09 31.50
N ASN A 8 6.80 35.12 31.49
CA ASN A 8 7.78 34.84 30.40
C ASN A 8 7.81 33.36 29.98
N ASP A 9 6.71 32.59 30.12
CA ASP A 9 6.68 31.30 29.50
C ASP A 9 6.81 31.52 27.97
N PRO A 10 7.78 30.84 27.31
CA PRO A 10 7.95 30.99 25.89
C PRO A 10 6.63 30.61 25.20
N GLU A 11 6.19 31.45 24.28
CA GLU A 11 5.00 31.24 23.48
C GLU A 11 5.01 29.81 22.91
N VAL A 12 3.98 29.03 23.24
CA VAL A 12 3.85 27.65 22.72
C VAL A 12 3.49 27.75 21.25
N LYS A 13 4.31 27.20 20.39
CA LYS A 13 4.15 27.23 18.94
C LYS A 13 3.88 25.84 18.40
N THR A 14 3.26 25.77 17.25
CA THR A 14 3.13 24.54 16.46
C THR A 14 4.49 23.86 16.29
N ARG A 15 4.56 22.59 16.57
CA ARG A 15 5.78 21.77 16.54
C ARG A 15 5.57 20.48 15.78
N MET A 16 6.61 20.06 15.07
CA MET A 16 6.65 18.75 14.43
C MET A 16 7.26 17.73 15.42
N LEU A 17 6.53 16.64 15.71
CA LEU A 17 7.10 15.48 16.38
C LEU A 17 8.22 14.88 15.52
N PHE A 18 9.11 14.13 16.14
CA PHE A 18 10.29 13.51 15.51
C PHE A 18 11.39 14.50 15.11
N LYS A 19 11.06 15.76 14.83
CA LYS A 19 11.99 16.83 14.48
C LYS A 19 12.22 17.79 15.65
N ASP A 20 11.15 18.47 16.10
CA ASP A 20 11.21 19.53 17.09
C ASP A 20 11.02 19.01 18.53
N ILE A 21 10.32 17.89 18.66
CA ILE A 21 10.08 17.19 19.92
C ILE A 21 10.56 15.74 19.76
N ALA A 22 11.69 15.46 20.40
CA ALA A 22 12.21 14.11 20.45
C ALA A 22 11.41 13.23 21.44
N PRO A 23 11.22 11.94 21.18
CA PRO A 23 10.68 11.04 22.17
C PRO A 23 11.64 10.91 23.35
N TYR A 24 11.09 10.84 24.56
CA TYR A 24 11.91 10.60 25.75
C TYR A 24 12.13 9.11 26.02
N ARG A 25 11.36 8.23 25.38
CA ARG A 25 11.49 6.78 25.50
C ARG A 25 10.96 6.08 24.25
N ILE A 26 11.73 5.11 23.79
CA ILE A 26 11.32 4.13 22.80
C ILE A 26 11.49 2.76 23.45
N ASN A 27 10.40 2.04 23.65
CA ASN A 27 10.37 0.71 24.21
C ASN A 27 9.97 -0.29 23.14
N TYR A 28 10.51 -1.46 23.29
CA TYR A 28 10.04 -2.65 22.58
C TYR A 28 10.03 -3.83 23.56
N SER A 29 9.01 -4.64 23.47
CA SER A 29 8.93 -5.89 24.22
C SER A 29 9.66 -6.95 23.40
N SER A 30 10.88 -7.30 23.79
CA SER A 30 11.64 -8.39 23.16
C SER A 30 12.18 -9.31 24.21
N SER A 31 11.75 -10.55 24.15
CA SER A 31 12.49 -11.66 24.78
C SER A 31 13.60 -12.10 23.80
N ASN A 32 14.79 -11.51 23.94
CA ASN A 32 16.06 -12.04 23.46
C ASN A 32 16.22 -12.41 21.96
N THR A 33 16.31 -11.46 21.04
CA THR A 33 17.11 -11.72 19.83
C THR A 33 17.70 -10.44 19.23
N LYS A 34 18.96 -10.56 18.79
CA LYS A 34 19.72 -9.51 18.08
C LYS A 34 19.25 -9.39 16.64
N GLY A 35 18.11 -8.75 16.39
CA GLY A 35 17.64 -8.42 15.06
C GLY A 35 16.88 -7.09 15.09
N ASP A 36 17.08 -6.21 14.11
CA ASP A 36 16.45 -4.88 14.05
C ASP A 36 14.98 -4.92 13.60
N SER A 37 14.44 -6.10 13.31
CA SER A 37 13.04 -6.29 12.91
C SER A 37 12.11 -6.23 14.13
N GLY A 38 11.04 -5.47 14.03
CA GLY A 38 10.01 -5.36 15.08
C GLY A 38 10.23 -4.20 16.06
N ARG A 39 10.88 -3.10 15.63
CA ARG A 39 11.19 -1.96 16.50
C ARG A 39 10.68 -0.65 15.90
N HIS A 40 10.29 0.27 16.79
CA HIS A 40 10.13 1.66 16.40
C HIS A 40 11.50 2.28 16.11
N THR A 41 11.64 2.90 14.95
CA THR A 41 12.86 3.60 14.55
C THR A 41 12.54 5.02 14.13
N LEU A 42 13.23 5.99 14.73
CA LEU A 42 13.15 7.38 14.30
C LEU A 42 13.88 7.56 12.98
N VAL A 43 13.22 8.23 12.05
CA VAL A 43 13.77 8.61 10.74
C VAL A 43 13.96 10.11 10.68
N GLY A 44 15.07 10.53 10.08
CA GLY A 44 15.42 11.93 9.92
C GLY A 44 16.75 12.07 9.18
N PRO A 45 17.10 13.27 8.67
CA PRO A 45 18.31 13.50 7.85
C PRO A 45 19.62 13.11 8.52
N ASP A 46 19.68 13.17 9.84
CA ASP A 46 20.84 12.83 10.68
C ASP A 46 20.82 11.36 11.14
N LYS A 47 19.83 10.58 10.71
CA LYS A 47 19.72 9.17 11.05
C LYS A 47 20.22 8.30 9.91
N LYS A 48 20.42 7.01 10.19
CA LYS A 48 20.85 6.02 9.18
C LYS A 48 19.83 5.90 8.04
N THR A 49 18.55 5.95 8.36
CA THR A 49 17.45 6.00 7.40
C THR A 49 17.12 7.46 7.15
N LYS A 50 17.26 7.92 5.92
CA LYS A 50 17.12 9.33 5.56
C LYS A 50 15.69 9.78 5.32
N SER A 51 14.83 8.89 4.82
CA SER A 51 13.45 9.20 4.51
C SER A 51 12.53 7.98 4.69
N ILE A 52 11.24 8.24 4.79
CA ILE A 52 10.16 7.24 4.80
C ILE A 52 9.32 7.47 3.55
N LYS A 53 9.00 6.38 2.83
CA LYS A 53 8.08 6.42 1.71
C LYS A 53 6.78 5.71 2.09
N ILE A 54 5.66 6.44 2.10
CA ILE A 54 4.31 5.88 2.23
C ILE A 54 3.59 6.09 0.90
N GLY A 55 3.23 5.02 0.23
CA GLY A 55 2.73 5.10 -1.13
C GLY A 55 3.73 5.82 -2.04
N ASN A 56 3.27 6.87 -2.70
CA ASN A 56 4.08 7.66 -3.62
C ASN A 56 4.68 8.95 -3.00
N LYS A 57 4.51 9.14 -1.69
CA LYS A 57 5.02 10.31 -0.97
C LYS A 57 6.24 9.96 -0.12
N GLU A 58 7.20 10.85 -0.11
CA GLU A 58 8.43 10.75 0.67
C GLU A 58 8.43 11.77 1.79
N TYR A 59 8.89 11.34 2.98
CA TYR A 59 8.89 12.15 4.20
C TYR A 59 10.26 12.09 4.87
N ASP A 60 10.82 13.26 5.20
CA ASP A 60 12.14 13.38 5.81
C ASP A 60 12.16 12.99 7.30
N TYR A 61 11.02 13.09 7.98
CA TYR A 61 10.89 12.82 9.42
C TYR A 61 9.72 11.90 9.70
N GLY A 62 9.92 10.94 10.57
CA GLY A 62 8.86 10.03 10.95
C GLY A 62 9.27 8.98 11.97
N LEU A 63 8.33 8.11 12.27
CA LEU A 63 8.49 6.95 13.09
C LEU A 63 8.19 5.71 12.24
N TRP A 64 9.21 4.94 11.93
CA TRP A 64 9.06 3.62 11.34
C TRP A 64 8.53 2.66 12.39
N LEU A 65 7.50 1.93 12.05
CA LEU A 65 6.83 0.94 12.91
C LEU A 65 7.14 -0.45 12.35
N GLY A 66 8.19 -1.08 12.86
CA GLY A 66 8.47 -2.47 12.53
C GLY A 66 7.51 -3.40 13.29
N MET A 67 6.74 -4.20 12.57
CA MET A 67 5.80 -5.17 13.11
C MET A 67 6.15 -6.55 12.54
N SER A 68 7.01 -7.31 13.21
CA SER A 68 7.45 -8.63 12.74
C SER A 68 7.00 -9.77 13.65
N MET A 69 6.75 -10.92 13.05
CA MET A 69 6.29 -12.11 13.76
C MET A 69 7.40 -12.78 14.58
N GLN A 70 7.08 -13.17 15.82
CA GLN A 70 7.84 -14.18 16.54
C GLN A 70 7.06 -15.50 16.65
N LEU A 71 7.81 -16.59 16.71
CA LEU A 71 7.25 -17.92 16.91
C LEU A 71 6.49 -18.09 18.24
N ILE A 72 6.76 -17.24 19.23
CA ILE A 72 6.13 -17.28 20.55
C ILE A 72 5.97 -15.84 21.08
N GLY A 73 4.75 -15.33 21.16
CA GLY A 73 4.39 -14.04 21.71
C GLY A 73 4.26 -12.91 20.65
N GLY A 74 3.31 -11.99 20.87
CA GLY A 74 3.16 -10.79 20.05
C GLY A 74 4.25 -9.75 20.34
N TRP A 75 4.59 -8.94 19.35
CA TRP A 75 5.46 -7.79 19.51
C TRP A 75 4.63 -6.54 19.73
N GLU A 76 4.92 -5.88 20.81
CA GLU A 76 4.38 -4.59 21.13
C GLU A 76 5.54 -3.60 21.23
N SER A 77 5.47 -2.51 20.49
CA SER A 77 6.45 -1.44 20.56
C SER A 77 5.75 -0.11 20.89
N GLU A 78 6.41 0.71 21.67
CA GLU A 78 5.88 2.01 22.04
C GLU A 78 6.92 3.13 21.95
N THR A 79 6.47 4.31 21.54
CA THR A 79 7.26 5.54 21.51
C THR A 79 6.53 6.62 22.25
N ASN A 80 7.20 7.22 23.24
CA ASN A 80 6.60 8.15 24.19
C ASN A 80 7.14 9.57 24.03
N PHE A 81 6.24 10.53 23.98
CA PHE A 81 6.53 11.97 23.93
C PHE A 81 5.94 12.70 25.14
N ASN A 82 6.68 13.67 25.66
CA ASN A 82 6.18 14.58 26.66
C ASN A 82 5.72 15.88 25.98
N ILE A 83 4.42 16.05 25.79
CA ILE A 83 3.81 17.24 25.21
C ILE A 83 3.27 18.22 26.26
N ARG A 84 3.42 17.89 27.55
CA ARG A 84 3.23 18.74 28.71
C ARG A 84 1.84 19.40 28.88
N GLY A 85 0.82 18.87 28.19
CA GLY A 85 -0.53 19.49 28.20
C GLY A 85 -0.60 20.84 27.49
N GLN A 86 0.42 21.20 26.68
CA GLN A 86 0.53 22.50 26.02
C GLN A 86 -0.17 22.58 24.67
N TYR A 87 -0.57 21.45 24.12
CA TYR A 87 -1.18 21.33 22.79
C TYR A 87 -2.62 20.86 22.90
N GLU A 88 -3.46 21.30 21.96
CA GLU A 88 -4.86 20.89 21.89
C GLU A 88 -5.11 19.92 20.74
N THR A 89 -4.31 19.95 19.68
CA THR A 89 -4.52 19.10 18.50
C THR A 89 -3.24 18.39 18.12
N LEU A 90 -3.35 17.10 17.77
CA LEU A 90 -2.34 16.29 17.10
C LEU A 90 -2.85 15.93 15.73
N ARG A 91 -2.06 16.19 14.69
CA ARG A 91 -2.32 15.73 13.32
C ARG A 91 -1.14 14.93 12.81
N PHE A 92 -1.39 13.80 12.15
CA PHE A 92 -0.35 12.94 11.59
C PHE A 92 -0.89 12.13 10.42
N VAL A 93 0.03 11.55 9.64
CA VAL A 93 -0.28 10.55 8.62
C VAL A 93 0.23 9.20 9.10
N VAL A 94 -0.58 8.16 8.93
CA VAL A 94 -0.24 6.76 9.23
C VAL A 94 -0.57 5.88 8.05
N GLY A 95 0.33 4.97 7.70
CA GLY A 95 0.12 4.04 6.59
C GLY A 95 1.16 2.92 6.53
N PRO A 96 0.92 1.92 5.67
CA PRO A 96 1.89 0.87 5.42
C PRO A 96 3.09 1.41 4.65
N LEU A 97 4.26 0.86 4.94
CA LEU A 97 5.44 1.05 4.10
C LEU A 97 5.41 0.03 2.96
N VAL A 98 5.79 0.48 1.79
CA VAL A 98 6.03 -0.43 0.67
C VAL A 98 7.35 -1.14 0.94
N THR A 99 7.29 -2.44 1.22
CA THR A 99 8.46 -3.30 1.38
C THR A 99 8.47 -4.37 0.30
N ASP A 100 9.64 -4.67 -0.23
CA ASP A 100 9.80 -5.70 -1.27
C ASP A 100 9.52 -7.13 -0.79
N ASP A 101 9.38 -7.32 0.52
CA ASP A 101 9.28 -8.63 1.18
C ASP A 101 7.86 -8.98 1.67
N GLY A 102 6.82 -8.39 1.08
CA GLY A 102 5.42 -8.53 1.53
C GLY A 102 4.99 -9.98 1.81
N ASN A 103 4.60 -10.26 3.05
CA ASN A 103 3.99 -11.52 3.46
C ASN A 103 2.46 -11.44 3.42
N ASP A 104 1.86 -12.50 3.00
CA ASP A 104 0.52 -12.69 2.43
C ASP A 104 -0.71 -12.36 3.29
N THR A 105 -0.60 -11.99 4.52
CA THR A 105 -1.74 -11.67 5.41
C THR A 105 -1.27 -10.81 6.57
N SER A 106 -0.32 -9.95 6.29
CA SER A 106 0.29 -9.12 7.31
C SER A 106 -0.69 -8.06 7.77
N ARG A 107 -0.98 -8.08 9.05
CA ARG A 107 -1.81 -7.09 9.72
C ARG A 107 -1.16 -6.65 11.00
N GLY A 108 -1.37 -5.41 11.34
CA GLY A 108 -0.94 -4.84 12.60
C GLY A 108 -1.89 -3.77 13.08
N TRP A 109 -1.74 -3.41 14.33
CA TRP A 109 -2.50 -2.34 14.96
C TRP A 109 -1.58 -1.16 15.28
N VAL A 110 -2.04 0.04 14.98
CA VAL A 110 -1.43 1.28 15.43
C VAL A 110 -2.37 1.95 16.42
N THR A 111 -1.89 2.15 17.64
CA THR A 111 -2.68 2.77 18.71
C THR A 111 -2.01 4.05 19.17
N VAL A 112 -2.78 5.12 19.28
CA VAL A 112 -2.34 6.39 19.86
C VAL A 112 -3.01 6.59 21.23
N LYS A 113 -2.20 6.81 22.26
CA LYS A 113 -2.70 7.05 23.64
C LYS A 113 -2.29 8.43 24.14
N GLY A 114 -3.21 9.09 24.84
CA GLY A 114 -2.96 10.27 25.64
C GLY A 114 -3.14 9.94 27.11
N ASP A 115 -2.09 10.10 27.94
CA ASP A 115 -2.10 9.78 29.37
C ASP A 115 -2.70 8.40 29.68
N ASN A 116 -2.33 7.39 28.89
CA ASN A 116 -2.81 5.98 28.93
C ASN A 116 -4.25 5.74 28.43
N LYS A 117 -5.00 6.77 28.01
CA LYS A 117 -6.29 6.60 27.34
C LYS A 117 -6.07 6.43 25.85
N ILE A 118 -6.74 5.44 25.23
CA ILE A 118 -6.74 5.28 23.79
C ILE A 118 -7.49 6.46 23.16
N LEU A 119 -6.82 7.18 22.27
CA LEU A 119 -7.37 8.27 21.47
C LEU A 119 -7.73 7.83 20.07
N TYR A 120 -6.96 6.87 19.51
CA TYR A 120 -7.13 6.37 18.17
C TYR A 120 -6.54 4.97 18.07
N GLU A 121 -7.20 4.12 17.28
CA GLU A 121 -6.75 2.77 16.96
C GLU A 121 -7.05 2.47 15.49
N TYR A 122 -6.10 1.88 14.79
CA TYR A 122 -6.19 1.61 13.37
C TYR A 122 -5.54 0.27 13.04
N GLU A 123 -6.32 -0.59 12.38
CA GLU A 123 -5.79 -1.81 11.77
C GLU A 123 -5.14 -1.44 10.43
N ILE A 124 -3.86 -1.70 10.31
CA ILE A 124 -3.06 -1.46 9.12
C ILE A 124 -2.75 -2.79 8.45
N ASN A 125 -2.89 -2.85 7.14
CA ASN A 125 -2.48 -3.97 6.29
C ASN A 125 -1.81 -3.42 5.01
N GLU A 126 -1.26 -4.29 4.20
CA GLU A 126 -0.53 -3.91 2.99
C GLU A 126 -1.38 -3.25 1.91
N GLU A 127 -2.70 -3.47 1.92
CA GLU A 127 -3.65 -2.82 1.01
C GLU A 127 -4.19 -1.48 1.53
N SER A 128 -3.85 -1.12 2.76
CA SER A 128 -4.34 0.11 3.39
C SER A 128 -3.76 1.34 2.72
N ILE A 129 -4.60 2.27 2.30
CA ILE A 129 -4.16 3.60 1.91
C ILE A 129 -3.89 4.42 3.16
N ALA A 130 -2.83 5.23 3.15
CA ALA A 130 -2.48 6.08 4.27
C ALA A 130 -3.66 6.94 4.73
N GLN A 131 -3.78 7.10 6.04
CA GLN A 131 -4.78 7.94 6.67
C GLN A 131 -4.14 9.18 7.28
N GLN A 132 -4.77 10.32 7.09
CA GLN A 132 -4.52 11.53 7.84
C GLN A 132 -5.45 11.58 9.05
N VAL A 133 -4.88 11.63 10.21
CA VAL A 133 -5.60 11.57 11.49
C VAL A 133 -5.41 12.88 12.24
N THR A 134 -6.48 13.42 12.77
CA THR A 134 -6.48 14.59 13.65
C THR A 134 -7.17 14.24 14.96
N LEU A 135 -6.49 14.44 16.08
CA LEU A 135 -6.95 14.06 17.42
C LEU A 135 -6.99 15.27 18.33
N ASP A 136 -8.00 15.33 19.19
CA ASP A 136 -7.98 16.20 20.38
C ASP A 136 -7.01 15.62 21.41
N VAL A 137 -5.97 16.38 21.73
CA VAL A 137 -4.95 16.07 22.75
C VAL A 137 -4.90 17.10 23.85
N LYS A 138 -5.99 17.86 24.04
CA LYS A 138 -6.09 18.88 25.06
C LYS A 138 -5.85 18.30 26.45
N GLY A 139 -4.89 18.89 27.17
CA GLY A 139 -4.50 18.48 28.52
C GLY A 139 -3.68 17.19 28.57
N VAL A 140 -3.36 16.56 27.44
CA VAL A 140 -2.50 15.37 27.40
C VAL A 140 -1.06 15.76 27.71
N HIS A 141 -0.46 15.10 28.69
CA HIS A 141 0.95 15.28 29.04
C HIS A 141 1.83 14.26 28.35
N LYS A 142 1.45 12.99 28.40
CA LYS A 142 2.15 11.88 27.76
C LYS A 142 1.41 11.43 26.51
N LEU A 143 2.03 11.60 25.35
CA LEU A 143 1.55 11.03 24.09
C LEU A 143 2.34 9.75 23.79
N THR A 144 1.63 8.68 23.46
CA THR A 144 2.25 7.38 23.13
C THR A 144 1.75 6.88 21.79
N PHE A 145 2.68 6.55 20.91
CA PHE A 145 2.41 5.75 19.71
C PHE A 145 2.79 4.31 20.01
N MET A 146 1.90 3.39 19.72
CA MET A 146 2.12 1.95 19.87
C MET A 146 1.89 1.26 18.55
N SER A 147 2.60 0.18 18.33
CA SER A 147 2.30 -0.77 17.26
C SER A 147 2.30 -2.18 17.82
N GLU A 148 1.35 -2.95 17.36
CA GLU A 148 1.19 -4.35 17.69
C GLU A 148 0.99 -5.15 16.42
N GLN A 149 1.65 -6.30 16.32
CA GLN A 149 1.46 -7.21 15.22
C GLN A 149 0.28 -8.13 15.47
N ALA A 150 -0.59 -8.29 14.46
CA ALA A 150 -1.68 -9.25 14.48
C ALA A 150 -1.32 -10.53 13.70
N SER A 151 -0.64 -10.41 12.56
CA SER A 151 -0.20 -11.55 11.74
C SER A 151 0.90 -11.15 10.76
N GLY A 152 1.73 -12.10 10.36
CA GLY A 152 2.78 -11.91 9.35
C GLY A 152 3.89 -10.94 9.78
N SER A 153 4.49 -10.25 8.84
CA SER A 153 5.41 -9.13 9.07
C SER A 153 4.95 -7.95 8.24
N LEU A 154 4.75 -6.82 8.87
CA LEU A 154 4.32 -5.58 8.23
C LEU A 154 5.16 -4.43 8.76
N ASP A 155 5.60 -3.57 7.87
CA ASP A 155 6.18 -2.30 8.25
C ASP A 155 5.17 -1.19 7.99
N GLY A 156 4.99 -0.33 8.98
CA GLY A 156 4.18 0.86 8.87
C GLY A 156 4.98 2.09 9.25
N ALA A 157 4.38 3.25 9.11
CA ALA A 157 4.98 4.49 9.58
C ALA A 157 3.96 5.52 10.05
N ILE A 158 4.41 6.39 10.96
CA ILE A 158 3.76 7.63 11.32
C ILE A 158 4.66 8.77 10.85
N VAL A 159 4.13 9.64 10.03
CA VAL A 159 4.83 10.77 9.43
C VAL A 159 4.00 12.04 9.53
N ASP A 160 4.59 13.18 9.19
CA ASP A 160 3.90 14.49 9.18
C ASP A 160 3.11 14.75 10.46
N ALA A 161 3.72 14.41 11.61
CA ALA A 161 3.07 14.48 12.90
C ALA A 161 3.31 15.85 13.55
N TRP A 162 2.25 16.64 13.62
CA TRP A 162 2.25 18.00 14.16
C TRP A 162 1.39 18.12 15.39
N VAL A 163 1.88 18.82 16.39
CA VAL A 163 1.12 19.23 17.56
C VAL A 163 0.88 20.75 17.52
N TYR A 164 -0.37 21.14 17.70
CA TYR A 164 -0.84 22.51 17.59
C TYR A 164 -1.32 23.02 18.94
N PRO A 165 -0.90 24.21 19.37
CA PRO A 165 -1.52 24.90 20.49
C PRO A 165 -2.93 25.37 20.12
N LYS A 166 -3.64 25.91 21.08
CA LYS A 166 -5.01 26.37 20.91
C LYS A 166 -5.14 27.36 19.74
N GLY A 167 -6.03 27.07 18.81
CA GLY A 167 -6.40 27.96 17.71
C GLY A 167 -5.43 27.99 16.53
N GLU A 168 -4.34 27.19 16.55
CA GLU A 168 -3.38 27.12 15.44
C GLU A 168 -3.60 25.91 14.51
N ALA A 169 -4.41 24.92 14.92
CA ALA A 169 -4.69 23.77 14.08
C ALA A 169 -5.50 24.16 12.83
N PRO A 170 -5.24 23.53 11.67
CA PRO A 170 -6.13 23.64 10.52
C PRO A 170 -7.57 23.28 10.91
N GLU A 171 -8.53 24.00 10.38
CA GLU A 171 -9.95 23.71 10.62
C GLU A 171 -10.27 22.29 10.11
N MET A 172 -10.77 21.45 10.99
CA MET A 172 -11.31 20.14 10.70
C MET A 172 -12.50 19.86 11.60
N ASP A 173 -13.50 19.16 11.06
CA ASP A 173 -14.62 18.68 11.86
C ASP A 173 -14.18 17.55 12.79
N THR A 174 -13.88 17.89 14.01
CA THR A 174 -13.51 16.97 15.08
C THR A 174 -14.66 16.78 16.09
N GLY A 175 -15.89 16.82 15.64
CA GLY A 175 -17.05 16.76 16.54
C GLY A 175 -17.06 15.59 17.54
N SER A 176 -16.31 14.52 17.24
CA SER A 176 -16.09 13.38 18.15
C SER A 176 -14.73 13.39 18.87
N GLY A 177 -13.94 14.45 18.72
CA GLY A 177 -12.53 14.50 19.20
C GLY A 177 -11.54 13.79 18.27
N VAL A 178 -12.00 13.13 17.23
CA VAL A 178 -11.21 12.40 16.22
C VAL A 178 -11.75 12.72 14.83
N ALA A 179 -10.89 13.17 13.94
CA ALA A 179 -11.20 13.24 12.51
C ALA A 179 -10.22 12.36 11.73
N VAL A 180 -10.74 11.47 10.90
CA VAL A 180 -9.96 10.58 10.06
C VAL A 180 -10.37 10.77 8.62
N THR A 181 -9.41 11.03 7.75
CA THR A 181 -9.61 11.10 6.30
C THR A 181 -8.55 10.23 5.63
N VAL A 182 -8.85 9.74 4.44
CA VAL A 182 -7.80 9.17 3.60
C VAL A 182 -6.75 10.26 3.35
N ASP A 183 -5.47 9.94 3.46
CA ASP A 183 -4.41 10.95 3.24
C ASP A 183 -4.57 11.59 1.87
N ALA A 184 -4.30 12.89 1.78
CA ALA A 184 -4.42 13.61 0.53
C ALA A 184 -3.58 12.94 -0.57
N PRO A 185 -4.11 12.77 -1.79
CA PRO A 185 -3.37 12.18 -2.89
C PRO A 185 -2.12 13.00 -3.21
N ASP A 186 -1.19 12.38 -3.92
CA ASP A 186 -0.01 13.10 -4.41
C ASP A 186 -0.45 14.30 -5.27
N PRO A 187 -0.08 15.53 -4.90
CA PRO A 187 -0.49 16.71 -5.64
C PRO A 187 0.02 16.73 -7.08
N ARG A 188 1.06 15.96 -7.40
CA ARG A 188 1.59 15.80 -8.76
C ARG A 188 0.57 15.18 -9.72
N LEU A 189 -0.37 14.36 -9.21
CA LEU A 189 -1.39 13.70 -10.02
C LEU A 189 -2.24 14.72 -10.81
N LYS A 190 -2.56 15.87 -10.21
CA LYS A 190 -3.32 16.94 -10.88
C LYS A 190 -2.59 17.59 -12.05
N ALA A 191 -1.27 17.57 -12.01
CA ALA A 191 -0.41 18.15 -13.05
C ALA A 191 -0.11 17.18 -14.20
N LEU A 192 -0.51 15.91 -14.09
CA LEU A 192 -0.31 14.93 -15.15
C LEU A 192 -1.20 15.24 -16.36
N PRO A 193 -0.76 14.85 -17.57
CA PRO A 193 -1.58 14.94 -18.78
C PRO A 193 -2.89 14.16 -18.65
N ASP A 194 -3.91 14.54 -19.45
CA ASP A 194 -5.19 13.84 -19.47
C ASP A 194 -5.08 12.39 -19.92
N VAL A 195 -4.05 12.05 -20.65
CA VAL A 195 -3.67 10.68 -21.03
C VAL A 195 -2.25 10.45 -20.59
N CYS A 196 -2.05 9.51 -19.68
CA CYS A 196 -0.71 9.21 -19.22
C CYS A 196 -0.51 7.72 -18.90
N LYS A 197 0.74 7.28 -19.05
CA LYS A 197 1.13 5.93 -18.67
C LYS A 197 1.13 5.78 -17.16
N LEU A 198 0.57 4.67 -16.69
CA LEU A 198 0.37 4.46 -15.26
C LEU A 198 1.71 4.26 -14.54
N ILE A 199 2.46 3.25 -14.89
CA ILE A 199 3.66 2.86 -14.11
C ILE A 199 4.73 3.95 -14.09
N SER A 200 5.05 4.54 -15.26
CA SER A 200 6.10 5.54 -15.37
C SER A 200 5.75 6.90 -14.72
N ASN A 201 4.46 7.24 -14.65
CA ASN A 201 4.00 8.50 -14.05
C ASN A 201 3.42 8.31 -12.65
N ILE A 202 2.78 7.17 -12.41
CA ILE A 202 2.13 6.82 -11.15
C ILE A 202 2.61 5.41 -10.78
N PRO A 203 3.75 5.29 -10.07
CA PRO A 203 4.22 4.00 -9.64
C PRO A 203 3.22 3.35 -8.69
N PRO A 204 3.18 2.01 -8.62
CA PRO A 204 2.25 1.34 -7.72
C PRO A 204 2.48 1.74 -6.27
N TYR A 205 1.38 1.90 -5.56
CA TYR A 205 1.34 2.22 -4.14
C TYR A 205 1.70 1.00 -3.28
N SER A 206 1.21 -0.15 -3.67
CA SER A 206 1.50 -1.44 -3.06
C SER A 206 1.64 -2.51 -4.12
N LEU A 207 2.53 -3.42 -3.86
CA LEU A 207 2.82 -4.54 -4.72
C LEU A 207 3.02 -5.78 -3.89
N ARG A 208 2.39 -6.86 -4.30
CA ARG A 208 2.53 -8.14 -3.64
C ARG A 208 2.68 -9.26 -4.65
N SER A 209 3.77 -9.96 -4.56
CA SER A 209 3.97 -11.21 -5.25
C SER A 209 4.72 -12.18 -4.35
N LYS A 210 4.35 -13.46 -4.39
CA LYS A 210 4.98 -14.50 -3.58
C LYS A 210 6.22 -15.13 -4.19
N VAL A 211 6.47 -14.91 -5.46
CA VAL A 211 7.58 -15.51 -6.19
C VAL A 211 8.25 -14.45 -7.02
N GLU A 212 9.58 -14.38 -6.93
CA GLU A 212 10.48 -13.50 -7.69
C GLU A 212 9.78 -12.40 -8.48
N TYR A 213 9.53 -11.34 -7.79
CA TYR A 213 8.77 -10.23 -8.23
C TYR A 213 9.68 -9.27 -8.99
N GLN A 214 9.27 -8.87 -10.17
CA GLN A 214 9.95 -7.83 -10.92
C GLN A 214 8.91 -6.81 -11.40
N LEU A 215 8.93 -5.63 -10.79
CA LEU A 215 8.30 -4.46 -11.37
C LEU A 215 9.23 -3.96 -12.48
N TYR A 216 8.73 -3.97 -13.68
CA TYR A 216 9.48 -3.47 -14.83
C TYR A 216 9.19 -1.97 -14.94
N GLU A 217 9.99 -1.16 -14.25
CA GLU A 217 10.01 0.26 -14.50
C GLU A 217 10.74 0.51 -15.83
N GLY A 218 10.08 1.21 -16.74
CA GLY A 218 10.59 1.52 -18.08
C GLY A 218 11.79 2.47 -18.11
N VAL A 219 12.60 2.52 -17.07
CA VAL A 219 13.78 3.38 -16.98
C VAL A 219 15.08 2.60 -17.06
N SER A 220 15.06 1.29 -16.93
CA SER A 220 16.26 0.48 -17.16
C SER A 220 16.07 -0.42 -18.39
N ASP A 221 17.02 -0.39 -19.26
CA ASP A 221 17.10 -1.14 -20.53
C ASP A 221 16.95 -2.69 -20.42
N TYR A 222 16.45 -3.20 -19.30
CA TYR A 222 16.73 -4.58 -18.94
C TYR A 222 15.54 -5.49 -18.78
N VAL A 223 14.30 -5.01 -18.78
CA VAL A 223 13.22 -5.97 -18.56
C VAL A 223 12.05 -5.82 -19.51
N THR A 224 12.17 -6.54 -20.59
CA THR A 224 11.05 -6.87 -21.46
C THR A 224 10.48 -8.21 -21.01
N PHE A 225 9.18 -8.31 -20.84
CA PHE A 225 8.50 -9.60 -20.73
C PHE A 225 7.65 -9.85 -21.97
N SER A 226 7.33 -11.13 -22.20
CA SER A 226 6.55 -11.51 -23.36
C SER A 226 5.23 -12.15 -22.94
N MET A 227 4.14 -11.71 -23.56
CA MET A 227 2.82 -12.32 -23.45
C MET A 227 2.34 -12.69 -24.86
N GLY A 228 1.87 -13.92 -25.06
CA GLY A 228 1.36 -14.38 -26.36
C GLY A 228 2.29 -14.12 -27.54
N GLY A 229 3.62 -14.17 -27.33
CA GLY A 229 4.62 -13.88 -28.36
C GLY A 229 4.94 -12.40 -28.58
N THR A 230 4.20 -11.48 -27.96
CA THR A 230 4.46 -10.03 -28.04
C THR A 230 5.34 -9.59 -26.87
N LYS A 231 6.35 -8.78 -27.16
CA LYS A 231 7.23 -8.17 -26.13
C LYS A 231 6.67 -6.85 -25.65
N PHE A 232 6.70 -6.67 -24.33
CA PHE A 232 6.29 -5.43 -23.66
C PHE A 232 7.46 -4.87 -22.86
N ASN A 233 7.61 -3.54 -22.88
CA ASN A 233 8.69 -2.82 -22.21
C ASN A 233 8.27 -2.22 -20.88
N GLU A 234 6.97 -2.13 -20.62
CA GLU A 234 6.40 -1.54 -19.41
C GLU A 234 5.20 -2.36 -18.96
N GLY A 235 5.18 -2.74 -17.70
CA GLY A 235 4.12 -3.54 -17.13
C GLY A 235 4.54 -4.22 -15.84
N PHE A 236 3.73 -5.15 -15.38
CA PHE A 236 4.05 -6.00 -14.23
C PHE A 236 3.54 -7.41 -14.45
N ILE A 237 4.08 -8.34 -13.68
CA ILE A 237 3.68 -9.74 -13.71
C ILE A 237 3.07 -10.09 -12.35
N LEU A 238 1.86 -10.63 -12.39
CA LEU A 238 1.20 -11.20 -11.23
C LEU A 238 1.46 -12.70 -11.22
N TYR A 239 2.13 -13.17 -10.18
CA TYR A 239 2.40 -14.59 -10.00
C TYR A 239 1.40 -15.19 -9.02
N MET A 240 0.87 -16.35 -9.39
CA MET A 240 0.17 -17.23 -8.47
C MET A 240 1.03 -18.45 -8.20
N THR A 241 1.22 -18.77 -6.94
CA THR A 241 1.82 -20.05 -6.55
C THR A 241 0.90 -20.76 -5.58
N SER A 242 0.69 -22.05 -5.83
CA SER A 242 0.03 -22.89 -4.83
C SER A 242 1.02 -23.28 -3.73
N SER A 243 0.59 -23.23 -2.49
CA SER A 243 1.31 -23.85 -1.37
C SER A 243 0.38 -24.82 -0.67
N PHE A 244 0.90 -25.99 -0.37
CA PHE A 244 0.17 -27.03 0.38
C PHE A 244 -0.30 -26.56 1.76
N LEU A 245 0.27 -25.48 2.27
CA LEU A 245 0.05 -25.00 3.64
C LEU A 245 -0.72 -23.66 3.72
N ASN A 246 -0.88 -22.95 2.63
CA ASN A 246 -1.56 -21.63 2.62
C ASN A 246 -2.53 -21.54 1.44
N SER A 247 -3.79 -21.46 1.74
CA SER A 247 -4.90 -21.48 0.78
C SER A 247 -5.22 -20.13 0.13
N ASP A 248 -4.57 -19.04 0.52
CA ASP A 248 -4.90 -17.68 0.03
C ASP A 248 -3.66 -16.97 -0.48
N LEU A 249 -3.25 -17.35 -1.71
CA LEU A 249 -2.08 -16.84 -2.37
C LEU A 249 -2.48 -15.88 -3.49
N ARG A 250 -2.69 -14.62 -3.14
CA ARG A 250 -3.02 -13.57 -4.10
C ARG A 250 -1.81 -12.70 -4.36
N SER A 251 -1.57 -12.37 -5.63
CA SER A 251 -0.67 -11.29 -6.03
C SER A 251 -1.48 -10.06 -6.38
N HIS A 252 -1.02 -8.90 -6.04
CA HIS A 252 -1.69 -7.66 -6.43
C HIS A 252 -0.72 -6.54 -6.77
N ALA A 253 -1.22 -5.60 -7.57
CA ALA A 253 -0.64 -4.29 -7.78
C ALA A 253 -1.72 -3.23 -7.51
N ILE A 254 -1.45 -2.29 -6.63
CA ILE A 254 -2.36 -1.23 -6.22
C ILE A 254 -1.78 0.12 -6.60
N PHE A 255 -2.61 0.97 -7.21
CA PHE A 255 -2.27 2.33 -7.59
C PHE A 255 -3.18 3.34 -6.88
N ASP A 256 -2.62 4.40 -6.32
CA ASP A 256 -3.37 5.55 -5.80
C ASP A 256 -3.55 6.57 -6.94
N LEU A 257 -4.73 6.62 -7.52
CA LEU A 257 -5.07 7.50 -8.65
C LEU A 257 -5.61 8.86 -8.19
N GLY A 258 -5.80 9.08 -6.91
CA GLY A 258 -6.19 10.36 -6.33
C GLY A 258 -7.55 10.90 -6.77
N ASN A 259 -8.43 10.05 -7.28
CA ASN A 259 -9.75 10.42 -7.85
C ASN A 259 -9.65 11.30 -9.12
N GLU A 260 -8.55 11.21 -9.89
CA GLU A 260 -8.27 12.11 -10.99
C GLU A 260 -8.64 11.55 -12.38
N PHE A 261 -8.80 10.24 -12.52
CA PHE A 261 -8.95 9.60 -13.83
C PHE A 261 -10.27 8.88 -13.97
N ASP A 262 -10.83 8.91 -15.19
CA ASP A 262 -12.14 8.33 -15.48
C ASP A 262 -12.05 6.92 -16.07
N TYR A 263 -10.97 6.60 -16.80
CA TYR A 263 -10.76 5.30 -17.45
C TYR A 263 -9.34 4.80 -17.28
N VAL A 264 -9.20 3.49 -17.40
CA VAL A 264 -7.91 2.80 -17.54
C VAL A 264 -7.95 1.88 -18.76
N SER A 265 -6.85 1.85 -19.53
CA SER A 265 -6.63 0.83 -20.54
C SER A 265 -5.38 0.02 -20.22
N PHE A 266 -5.38 -1.25 -20.56
CA PHE A 266 -4.24 -2.14 -20.40
C PHE A 266 -4.36 -3.36 -21.31
N THR A 267 -3.23 -4.04 -21.52
CA THR A 267 -3.17 -5.34 -22.18
C THR A 267 -2.85 -6.40 -21.14
N ALA A 268 -3.60 -7.48 -21.08
CA ALA A 268 -3.33 -8.60 -20.19
C ALA A 268 -3.20 -9.91 -20.96
N GLY A 269 -2.37 -10.80 -20.46
CA GLY A 269 -2.14 -12.10 -21.07
C GLY A 269 -1.25 -13.01 -20.25
N TYR A 270 -1.09 -14.22 -20.70
CA TYR A 270 -0.26 -15.23 -20.06
C TYR A 270 1.21 -15.02 -20.39
N VAL A 271 2.07 -15.09 -19.37
CA VAL A 271 3.53 -14.92 -19.54
C VAL A 271 4.18 -16.24 -19.90
N SER A 272 4.84 -16.29 -21.05
CA SER A 272 5.35 -17.51 -21.71
C SER A 272 6.49 -18.26 -21.00
N LYS A 273 6.88 -17.86 -19.80
CA LYS A 273 7.95 -18.52 -19.02
C LYS A 273 7.45 -19.31 -17.80
N SER A 274 6.16 -19.36 -17.54
CA SER A 274 5.67 -20.13 -16.42
C SER A 274 5.57 -21.61 -16.75
N TRP A 275 5.99 -22.43 -15.81
CA TRP A 275 6.13 -23.87 -15.95
C TRP A 275 4.80 -24.62 -15.80
N VAL A 276 3.72 -23.94 -15.50
CA VAL A 276 2.48 -24.57 -15.11
C VAL A 276 1.29 -23.93 -15.80
N MET A 277 0.44 -24.76 -16.36
CA MET A 277 -0.84 -24.36 -16.94
C MET A 277 -1.90 -24.30 -15.85
N GLY A 278 -2.04 -23.15 -15.21
CA GLY A 278 -3.11 -22.89 -14.23
C GLY A 278 -4.25 -22.12 -14.86
N ASN A 279 -5.45 -22.41 -14.42
CA ASN A 279 -6.64 -21.62 -14.71
C ASN A 279 -6.82 -20.63 -13.57
N ASP A 280 -6.46 -19.38 -13.79
CA ASP A 280 -6.72 -18.33 -12.83
C ASP A 280 -7.38 -17.13 -13.48
N LYS A 281 -7.81 -16.20 -12.66
CA LYS A 281 -8.53 -15.02 -13.09
C LYS A 281 -7.75 -13.77 -12.74
N LEU A 282 -7.68 -12.86 -13.70
CA LEU A 282 -7.35 -11.48 -13.43
C LEU A 282 -8.61 -10.78 -12.92
N ARG A 283 -8.49 -10.13 -11.76
CA ARG A 283 -9.52 -9.26 -11.21
C ARG A 283 -9.01 -7.83 -11.17
N VAL A 284 -9.87 -6.90 -11.52
CA VAL A 284 -9.59 -5.47 -11.42
C VAL A 284 -10.66 -4.82 -10.55
N TYR A 285 -10.22 -4.07 -9.57
CA TYR A 285 -11.09 -3.35 -8.64
C TYR A 285 -10.85 -1.85 -8.74
N ALA A 286 -11.94 -1.08 -8.78
CA ALA A 286 -11.94 0.36 -8.60
C ALA A 286 -12.48 0.65 -7.19
N ASP A 287 -11.65 1.19 -6.31
CA ASP A 287 -11.84 1.20 -4.87
C ASP A 287 -12.07 -0.24 -4.37
N GLU A 288 -13.24 -0.58 -3.85
CA GLU A 288 -13.55 -1.95 -3.42
C GLU A 288 -14.51 -2.67 -4.42
N GLU A 289 -14.88 -2.02 -5.52
CA GLU A 289 -15.79 -2.57 -6.52
C GLU A 289 -15.04 -3.41 -7.56
N LEU A 290 -15.45 -4.65 -7.75
CA LEU A 290 -14.94 -5.52 -8.82
C LEU A 290 -15.51 -5.04 -10.17
N ILE A 291 -14.64 -4.47 -11.03
CA ILE A 291 -15.02 -3.95 -12.35
C ILE A 291 -14.65 -4.88 -13.51
N LEU A 292 -13.78 -5.84 -13.28
CA LEU A 292 -13.41 -6.87 -14.26
C LEU A 292 -13.01 -8.17 -13.55
N GLU A 293 -13.54 -9.29 -14.03
CA GLU A 293 -13.02 -10.62 -13.73
C GLU A 293 -12.93 -11.40 -15.04
N VAL A 294 -11.70 -11.79 -15.44
CA VAL A 294 -11.48 -12.55 -16.66
C VAL A 294 -10.58 -13.74 -16.39
N PRO A 295 -10.92 -14.92 -16.94
CA PRO A 295 -9.99 -16.04 -16.93
C PRO A 295 -8.86 -15.75 -17.92
N LEU A 296 -7.63 -15.99 -17.48
CA LEU A 296 -6.46 -15.93 -18.34
C LEU A 296 -5.85 -17.33 -18.45
N HIS A 297 -5.61 -17.77 -19.68
CA HIS A 297 -5.08 -19.09 -19.96
C HIS A 297 -3.98 -19.00 -21.01
N ALA A 298 -3.03 -19.93 -20.96
CA ALA A 298 -1.89 -19.97 -21.89
C ALA A 298 -2.28 -20.05 -23.38
N THR A 299 -3.47 -20.59 -23.68
CA THR A 299 -3.99 -20.70 -25.04
C THR A 299 -4.73 -19.47 -25.54
N TYR A 300 -5.00 -18.49 -24.65
CA TYR A 300 -5.71 -17.29 -25.04
C TYR A 300 -4.73 -16.24 -25.57
N PRO A 301 -5.11 -15.48 -26.59
CA PRO A 301 -4.33 -14.35 -27.05
C PRO A 301 -4.34 -13.25 -25.98
N ASN A 302 -3.35 -12.35 -26.04
CA ASN A 302 -3.39 -11.13 -25.25
C ASN A 302 -4.66 -10.36 -25.54
N GLN A 303 -5.25 -9.80 -24.49
CA GLN A 303 -6.49 -9.04 -24.59
C GLN A 303 -6.25 -7.60 -24.14
N LYS A 304 -6.77 -6.65 -24.87
CA LYS A 304 -6.79 -5.24 -24.49
C LYS A 304 -8.12 -4.92 -23.83
N PHE A 305 -8.05 -4.26 -22.70
CA PHE A 305 -9.19 -3.82 -21.91
C PHE A 305 -9.20 -2.31 -21.82
N ILE A 306 -10.39 -1.73 -21.81
CA ILE A 306 -10.64 -0.33 -21.48
C ILE A 306 -11.82 -0.33 -20.51
N LEU A 307 -11.59 0.16 -19.30
CA LEU A 307 -12.54 0.08 -18.21
C LEU A 307 -12.84 1.46 -17.64
N PRO A 308 -14.12 1.80 -17.41
CA PRO A 308 -14.45 2.97 -16.60
C PRO A 308 -14.03 2.69 -15.14
N ILE A 309 -13.31 3.63 -14.58
CA ILE A 309 -12.87 3.58 -13.17
C ILE A 309 -13.49 4.72 -12.34
N ASN A 310 -14.31 5.55 -12.96
CA ASN A 310 -15.20 6.53 -12.31
C ASN A 310 -14.50 7.38 -11.23
N LYS A 311 -13.29 7.82 -11.50
CA LYS A 311 -12.47 8.58 -10.56
C LYS A 311 -12.23 7.86 -9.24
N CYS A 312 -11.99 6.55 -9.30
CA CYS A 312 -11.60 5.81 -8.10
C CYS A 312 -10.31 6.34 -7.50
N ARG A 313 -10.15 6.16 -6.21
CA ARG A 313 -8.89 6.43 -5.52
C ARG A 313 -7.92 5.28 -5.69
N LYS A 314 -8.37 4.07 -5.41
CA LYS A 314 -7.58 2.85 -5.44
C LYS A 314 -7.93 2.01 -6.66
N LEU A 315 -6.98 1.82 -7.56
CA LEU A 315 -7.07 0.86 -8.65
C LEU A 315 -6.23 -0.36 -8.29
N LYS A 316 -6.86 -1.54 -8.15
CA LYS A 316 -6.18 -2.79 -7.80
C LYS A 316 -6.32 -3.80 -8.92
N PHE A 317 -5.18 -4.39 -9.32
CA PHE A 317 -5.09 -5.59 -10.13
C PHE A 317 -4.73 -6.76 -9.22
N GLU A 318 -5.46 -7.84 -9.29
CA GLU A 318 -5.30 -9.00 -8.43
C GLU A 318 -5.35 -10.29 -9.24
N SER A 319 -4.50 -11.24 -8.91
CA SER A 319 -4.49 -12.61 -9.40
C SER A 319 -4.38 -13.56 -8.22
N GLY A 320 -4.96 -14.74 -8.34
CA GLY A 320 -4.93 -15.75 -7.31
C GLY A 320 -6.30 -16.06 -6.72
N GLY A 321 -6.39 -17.17 -6.02
CA GLY A 321 -7.64 -17.64 -5.43
C GLY A 321 -7.49 -18.97 -4.73
N GLN A 322 -8.58 -19.47 -4.15
CA GLN A 322 -8.59 -20.74 -3.45
C GLN A 322 -8.53 -21.93 -4.41
N GLY A 323 -7.67 -22.87 -4.12
CA GLY A 323 -7.95 -24.28 -4.40
C GLY A 323 -7.27 -24.91 -5.63
N THR A 324 -6.33 -24.25 -6.33
CA THR A 324 -5.60 -24.91 -7.39
C THR A 324 -4.13 -25.16 -7.01
N MET A 325 -3.63 -26.35 -7.33
CA MET A 325 -2.20 -26.67 -7.19
C MET A 325 -1.34 -26.07 -8.31
N ASP A 326 -1.87 -25.14 -9.06
CA ASP A 326 -1.28 -24.63 -10.29
C ASP A 326 -0.59 -23.30 -10.05
N ALA A 327 0.59 -23.13 -10.62
CA ALA A 327 1.26 -21.85 -10.67
C ALA A 327 0.97 -21.19 -12.01
N ALA A 328 0.65 -19.91 -11.99
CA ALA A 328 0.41 -19.13 -13.19
C ALA A 328 1.13 -17.79 -13.09
N ALA A 329 1.44 -17.21 -14.24
CA ALA A 329 1.99 -15.86 -14.32
C ALA A 329 1.22 -15.08 -15.40
N PHE A 330 0.63 -13.99 -14.99
CA PHE A 330 -0.11 -13.09 -15.86
C PHE A 330 0.60 -11.76 -15.97
N GLY A 331 0.81 -11.31 -17.18
CA GLY A 331 1.34 -9.99 -17.43
C GLY A 331 0.21 -8.99 -17.61
N VAL A 332 0.44 -7.79 -17.12
CA VAL A 332 -0.38 -6.60 -17.37
C VAL A 332 0.56 -5.53 -17.90
N ALA A 333 0.28 -5.04 -19.10
CA ALA A 333 1.16 -4.13 -19.83
C ALA A 333 0.39 -2.99 -20.50
N ASP A 334 1.11 -2.00 -21.02
CA ASP A 334 0.56 -0.85 -21.73
C ASP A 334 -0.54 -0.12 -20.93
N LEU A 335 -0.31 0.03 -19.62
CA LEU A 335 -1.28 0.67 -18.73
C LEU A 335 -1.31 2.18 -18.96
N VAL A 336 -2.48 2.67 -19.34
CA VAL A 336 -2.74 4.09 -19.58
C VAL A 336 -4.01 4.50 -18.85
N VAL A 337 -3.98 5.66 -18.20
CA VAL A 337 -5.15 6.26 -17.55
C VAL A 337 -5.58 7.51 -18.29
N TYR A 338 -6.88 7.81 -18.26
CA TYR A 338 -7.51 8.87 -19.03
C TYR A 338 -8.40 9.75 -18.14
N ARG A 339 -8.29 11.08 -18.32
CA ARG A 339 -9.34 12.02 -17.90
C ARG A 339 -10.29 12.22 -19.09
N GLY A 340 -11.57 11.91 -18.87
CA GLY A 340 -12.57 11.84 -19.95
C GLY A 340 -12.51 10.53 -20.74
N GLU A 341 -13.35 10.46 -21.76
CA GLU A 341 -13.49 9.24 -22.58
C GLU A 341 -12.24 8.98 -23.44
N PRO A 342 -11.79 7.72 -23.53
CA PRO A 342 -10.72 7.33 -24.44
C PRO A 342 -11.12 7.61 -25.91
N VAL A 343 -10.15 7.93 -26.76
CA VAL A 343 -10.40 8.17 -28.17
C VAL A 343 -10.80 6.86 -28.85
N GLU A 344 -11.73 6.91 -29.79
CA GLU A 344 -12.40 5.75 -30.43
C GLU A 344 -11.44 4.67 -30.98
N ASN A 345 -10.23 5.03 -31.39
CA ASN A 345 -9.20 4.11 -31.85
C ASN A 345 -8.59 3.22 -30.74
N ASP A 346 -8.82 3.60 -29.46
CA ASP A 346 -8.33 2.85 -28.30
C ASP A 346 -9.38 1.88 -27.75
N LEU A 347 -10.63 1.97 -28.25
CA LEU A 347 -11.80 1.23 -27.73
C LEU A 347 -11.95 -0.20 -28.28
N PHE A 348 -10.92 -0.76 -28.90
CA PHE A 348 -11.05 -2.12 -29.39
C PHE A 348 -10.97 -3.14 -28.24
N VAL A 349 -12.13 -3.42 -27.66
CA VAL A 349 -12.32 -4.49 -26.68
C VAL A 349 -12.56 -5.78 -27.44
N HIS A 350 -11.63 -6.70 -27.43
CA HIS A 350 -11.92 -8.06 -27.88
C HIS A 350 -12.92 -8.68 -26.88
N PRO A 351 -14.04 -9.27 -27.37
CA PRO A 351 -14.91 -10.01 -26.47
C PRO A 351 -14.06 -11.08 -25.78
N VAL A 352 -14.20 -11.17 -24.46
CA VAL A 352 -13.58 -12.24 -23.69
C VAL A 352 -14.14 -13.56 -24.25
N PRO A 353 -13.31 -14.50 -24.72
CA PRO A 353 -13.81 -15.80 -25.10
C PRO A 353 -14.50 -16.41 -23.89
N GLU A 354 -15.75 -16.88 -24.03
CA GLU A 354 -16.37 -17.69 -23.00
C GLU A 354 -15.44 -18.86 -22.72
N CYS A 355 -14.97 -18.97 -21.49
CA CYS A 355 -14.17 -20.11 -21.08
C CYS A 355 -15.08 -21.34 -21.19
N PRO A 356 -14.79 -22.31 -22.06
CA PRO A 356 -15.54 -23.55 -22.02
C PRO A 356 -15.36 -24.16 -20.63
N ASP A 357 -16.46 -24.49 -19.98
CA ASP A 357 -16.50 -25.03 -18.62
C ASP A 357 -15.68 -26.31 -18.44
N GLU A 358 -15.38 -27.00 -19.53
CA GLU A 358 -14.45 -28.14 -19.62
C GLU A 358 -13.69 -28.08 -20.96
N ILE A 359 -12.40 -27.84 -20.91
CA ILE A 359 -11.52 -28.15 -22.06
C ILE A 359 -11.06 -29.59 -21.87
N ASP A 360 -11.63 -30.49 -22.64
CA ASP A 360 -11.09 -31.84 -22.77
C ASP A 360 -9.75 -31.73 -23.53
N LEU A 361 -8.65 -31.76 -22.79
CA LEU A 361 -7.28 -31.67 -23.34
C LEU A 361 -6.98 -32.77 -24.38
N ILE A 362 -7.81 -33.82 -24.44
CA ILE A 362 -7.67 -34.93 -25.39
C ILE A 362 -8.05 -34.48 -26.79
N ASP A 363 -8.97 -33.54 -26.97
CA ASP A 363 -9.43 -33.07 -28.28
C ASP A 363 -8.48 -32.07 -28.97
N LEU A 364 -7.52 -31.48 -28.25
CA LEU A 364 -6.63 -30.46 -28.80
C LEU A 364 -5.43 -31.02 -29.58
N GLY A 365 -5.26 -32.34 -29.63
CA GLY A 365 -4.20 -32.99 -30.42
C GLY A 365 -2.79 -32.48 -30.10
N ALA A 366 -2.56 -31.97 -28.90
CA ALA A 366 -1.27 -31.46 -28.50
C ALA A 366 -0.26 -32.60 -28.47
N PRO A 367 0.86 -32.54 -29.23
CA PRO A 367 1.88 -33.55 -29.13
C PRO A 367 2.50 -33.48 -27.71
N TYR A 368 2.42 -34.62 -27.01
CA TYR A 368 3.20 -34.83 -25.79
C TYR A 368 4.68 -34.71 -26.14
N ILE A 369 5.32 -33.62 -25.77
CA ILE A 369 6.77 -33.53 -25.77
C ILE A 369 7.25 -34.01 -24.41
N HIS A 370 7.69 -35.25 -24.37
CA HIS A 370 8.48 -35.75 -23.25
C HIS A 370 9.89 -35.13 -23.31
N TYR A 371 10.28 -34.42 -22.26
CA TYR A 371 11.67 -34.18 -21.93
C TYR A 371 11.96 -34.74 -20.54
#